data_ea4bfd6ba6bc071730e7fa60da95d5ac
#
_entry.id   ea4bfd6ba6bc071730e7fa60da95d5ac
#
_cell.length_a   1.000
_cell.length_b   1.000
_cell.length_c   1.000
_cell.angle_alpha   90.00
_cell.angle_beta   90.00
_cell.angle_gamma   90.00
#
_symmetry.space_group_name_H-M   'P 1'
#
loop_
_entity.id
_entity.type
_entity.pdbx_description
1 polymer ?
#
loop_
_entity_poly.entity_id
_entity_poly.type
_entity_poly.pdbx_seq_one_letter_code
_entity_poly.pdbx_strand_id
1 'polypeptide(L)'
;MKRVILICYLILNATLLFSQGEKVNIIVFGAHPDDCDIDTGGTAILLAKLGHNVKFVSLTNGDAGHYAMGGGELAKIRIAEAKEAGKRFGVEYTVLDNHDGELMPTLENRLKVIREIRKWNADVVIAPRPNDYHPDHRYTGVLVQDAAYMVIVPNVAPEVPPLQKNPVFLYSEDGFQKPSPFKPDIPVIIDAVFDPKIYAMSAHKSQFFEWLPWTAGNLEKVPKDDKGRLEMLANWRSQAPNEALLKCAEKWYGNKASYAKHIEGFEICEYGKQPTDQEIMMLFPMLIR
;
A
#
# COMPACT_ATOMS: atom_id res chain seq x y z
N MET A 1 -46.48 -27.70 13.96
CA MET A 1 -45.93 -26.33 13.92
C MET A 1 -44.51 -26.21 14.50
N LYS A 2 -44.12 -26.85 15.63
CA LYS A 2 -42.77 -26.72 16.22
C LYS A 2 -41.59 -27.27 15.35
N ARG A 3 -41.81 -28.28 14.49
CA ARG A 3 -40.76 -28.85 13.63
C ARG A 3 -40.42 -28.00 12.40
N VAL A 4 -41.36 -27.22 11.86
CA VAL A 4 -41.15 -26.35 10.69
C VAL A 4 -40.35 -25.11 11.09
N ILE A 5 -40.55 -24.57 12.30
CA ILE A 5 -39.83 -23.40 12.82
C ILE A 5 -38.35 -23.72 13.06
N LEU A 6 -38.03 -24.97 13.51
CA LEU A 6 -36.64 -25.38 13.76
C LEU A 6 -35.84 -25.52 12.46
N ILE A 7 -36.48 -25.99 11.38
CA ILE A 7 -35.83 -26.13 10.06
C ILE A 7 -35.56 -24.75 9.44
N CYS A 8 -36.46 -23.79 9.55
CA CYS A 8 -36.24 -22.42 9.09
C CYS A 8 -35.10 -21.71 9.86
N TYR A 9 -34.95 -21.96 11.15
CA TYR A 9 -33.85 -21.40 11.97
C TYR A 9 -32.51 -22.00 11.61
N LEU A 10 -32.44 -23.29 11.27
CA LEU A 10 -31.19 -23.95 10.82
C LEU A 10 -30.78 -23.51 9.40
N ILE A 11 -31.74 -23.26 8.51
CA ILE A 11 -31.47 -22.76 7.16
C ILE A 11 -30.99 -21.30 7.21
N LEU A 12 -31.58 -20.46 8.10
CA LEU A 12 -31.18 -19.05 8.25
C LEU A 12 -29.78 -18.90 8.84
N ASN A 13 -29.36 -19.82 9.75
CA ASN A 13 -27.98 -19.83 10.26
C ASN A 13 -26.96 -20.45 9.29
N ALA A 14 -27.39 -21.34 8.40
CA ALA A 14 -26.51 -21.89 7.35
C ALA A 14 -26.23 -20.84 6.25
N THR A 15 -27.15 -19.92 5.95
CA THR A 15 -26.92 -18.85 4.97
C THR A 15 -26.02 -17.73 5.48
N LEU A 16 -25.84 -17.58 6.79
CA LEU A 16 -24.90 -16.62 7.37
C LEU A 16 -23.44 -17.14 7.43
N LEU A 17 -23.22 -18.42 7.18
CA LEU A 17 -21.89 -19.05 7.16
C LEU A 17 -21.24 -19.12 5.76
N PHE A 18 -21.92 -18.65 4.72
CA PHE A 18 -21.47 -18.77 3.33
C PHE A 18 -21.12 -17.43 2.67
N SER A 19 -20.34 -16.57 3.34
CA SER A 19 -19.73 -15.43 2.65
C SER A 19 -18.54 -14.82 3.43
N GLN A 20 -17.63 -15.63 3.89
CA GLN A 20 -16.26 -15.15 3.98
C GLN A 20 -15.54 -15.65 2.73
N GLY A 21 -15.47 -14.79 1.71
CA GLY A 21 -14.58 -15.01 0.57
C GLY A 21 -13.17 -15.34 1.08
N GLU A 22 -12.40 -16.10 0.31
CA GLU A 22 -11.01 -16.40 0.66
C GLU A 22 -10.29 -15.10 1.02
N LYS A 23 -9.53 -15.13 2.14
CA LYS A 23 -8.72 -13.97 2.53
C LYS A 23 -7.66 -13.72 1.48
N VAL A 24 -7.58 -12.50 1.00
CA VAL A 24 -6.55 -12.05 0.07
C VAL A 24 -5.36 -11.56 0.89
N ASN A 25 -4.15 -11.94 0.47
CA ASN A 25 -2.89 -11.48 1.06
C ASN A 25 -2.27 -10.41 0.17
N ILE A 26 -2.25 -9.18 0.64
CA ILE A 26 -1.72 -8.02 -0.08
C ILE A 26 -0.40 -7.60 0.57
N ILE A 27 0.64 -7.42 -0.24
CA ILE A 27 1.92 -6.86 0.21
C ILE A 27 2.23 -5.60 -0.59
N VAL A 28 2.61 -4.54 0.12
CA VAL A 28 2.94 -3.23 -0.46
C VAL A 28 4.39 -2.92 -0.13
N PHE A 29 5.18 -2.58 -1.15
CA PHE A 29 6.56 -2.17 -1.01
C PHE A 29 6.70 -0.66 -1.21
N GLY A 30 7.32 0.00 -0.24
CA GLY A 30 7.83 1.35 -0.34
C GLY A 30 9.35 1.37 -0.21
N ALA A 31 9.99 2.45 -0.58
CA ALA A 31 11.42 2.65 -0.38
C ALA A 31 11.72 3.01 1.08
N HIS A 32 10.93 3.93 1.64
CA HIS A 32 11.11 4.47 2.99
C HIS A 32 9.94 4.14 3.91
N PRO A 33 10.13 4.20 5.25
CA PRO A 33 9.04 4.01 6.21
C PRO A 33 8.07 5.22 6.18
N ASP A 34 7.09 5.22 5.31
CA ASP A 34 5.96 6.14 5.09
C ASP A 34 5.40 6.07 3.66
N ASP A 35 6.15 5.58 2.67
CA ASP A 35 5.71 5.54 1.26
C ASP A 35 4.43 4.70 1.11
N CYS A 36 4.39 3.50 1.70
CA CYS A 36 3.21 2.63 1.63
C CYS A 36 1.97 3.32 2.21
N ASP A 37 2.16 4.11 3.27
CA ASP A 37 1.13 4.86 3.97
C ASP A 37 0.54 5.95 3.07
N ILE A 38 1.42 6.65 2.37
CA ILE A 38 1.08 7.73 1.45
C ILE A 38 0.27 7.19 0.27
N ASP A 39 0.76 6.12 -0.36
CA ASP A 39 0.27 5.69 -1.66
C ASP A 39 -0.89 4.69 -1.58
N THR A 40 -0.95 3.90 -0.49
CA THR A 40 -1.88 2.76 -0.39
C THR A 40 -2.64 2.71 0.93
N GLY A 41 -2.44 3.69 1.83
CA GLY A 41 -2.95 3.63 3.20
C GLY A 41 -4.47 3.53 3.32
N GLY A 42 -5.21 4.26 2.49
CA GLY A 42 -6.68 4.19 2.48
C GLY A 42 -7.20 2.85 1.99
N THR A 43 -6.64 2.34 0.91
CA THR A 43 -6.92 0.99 0.37
C THR A 43 -6.60 -0.09 1.41
N ALA A 44 -5.47 0.03 2.10
CA ALA A 44 -5.06 -0.89 3.15
C ALA A 44 -6.07 -0.95 4.31
N ILE A 45 -6.57 0.21 4.78
CA ILE A 45 -7.61 0.27 5.81
C ILE A 45 -8.89 -0.42 5.34
N LEU A 46 -9.32 -0.18 4.09
CA LEU A 46 -10.53 -0.81 3.54
C LEU A 46 -10.37 -2.33 3.47
N LEU A 47 -9.25 -2.82 2.96
CA LEU A 47 -8.95 -4.25 2.86
C LEU A 47 -8.87 -4.91 4.24
N ALA A 48 -8.18 -4.29 5.21
CA ALA A 48 -8.09 -4.78 6.58
C ALA A 48 -9.46 -4.86 7.26
N LYS A 49 -10.33 -3.85 7.07
CA LYS A 49 -11.73 -3.87 7.57
C LYS A 49 -12.58 -4.97 6.95
N LEU A 50 -12.27 -5.39 5.72
CA LEU A 50 -12.92 -6.53 5.05
C LEU A 50 -12.35 -7.89 5.48
N GLY A 51 -11.32 -7.89 6.35
CA GLY A 51 -10.71 -9.09 6.91
C GLY A 51 -9.59 -9.68 6.06
N HIS A 52 -9.10 -8.97 5.05
CA HIS A 52 -7.93 -9.35 4.26
C HIS A 52 -6.63 -9.09 5.04
N ASN A 53 -5.56 -9.77 4.66
CA ASN A 53 -4.24 -9.58 5.26
C ASN A 53 -3.45 -8.56 4.44
N VAL A 54 -3.01 -7.48 5.08
CA VAL A 54 -2.21 -6.44 4.42
C VAL A 54 -0.88 -6.28 5.14
N LYS A 55 0.20 -6.19 4.37
CA LYS A 55 1.56 -5.95 4.87
C LYS A 55 2.21 -4.81 4.11
N PHE A 56 2.80 -3.88 4.85
CA PHE A 56 3.69 -2.85 4.34
C PHE A 56 5.15 -3.27 4.57
N VAL A 57 5.99 -3.05 3.57
CA VAL A 57 7.42 -3.33 3.62
C VAL A 57 8.18 -2.13 3.11
N SER A 58 8.97 -1.49 3.96
CA SER A 58 9.95 -0.49 3.55
C SER A 58 11.27 -1.19 3.23
N LEU A 59 11.87 -0.90 2.07
CA LEU A 59 13.14 -1.51 1.68
C LEU A 59 14.36 -0.86 2.36
N THR A 60 14.24 0.41 2.80
CA THR A 60 15.27 1.08 3.60
C THR A 60 14.78 1.40 5.00
N ASN A 61 15.68 1.70 5.90
CA ASN A 61 15.40 2.01 7.29
C ASN A 61 15.17 3.52 7.54
N GLY A 62 15.32 4.36 6.52
CA GLY A 62 15.07 5.80 6.57
C GLY A 62 16.09 6.60 7.40
N ASP A 63 17.31 6.09 7.56
CA ASP A 63 18.34 6.63 8.46
C ASP A 63 19.07 7.88 7.97
N ALA A 64 18.78 8.37 6.75
CA ALA A 64 19.34 9.59 6.21
C ALA A 64 18.33 10.73 6.02
N GLY A 65 17.03 10.45 6.15
CA GLY A 65 15.96 11.40 5.87
C GLY A 65 15.62 12.31 7.07
N HIS A 66 16.59 13.11 7.57
CA HIS A 66 16.33 14.14 8.60
C HIS A 66 17.45 15.19 8.63
N TYR A 67 17.12 16.44 9.02
CA TYR A 67 18.07 17.57 9.00
C TYR A 67 18.99 17.65 10.23
N ALA A 68 18.63 17.03 11.35
CA ALA A 68 19.34 17.15 12.63
C ALA A 68 19.86 15.82 13.19
N MET A 69 19.41 14.69 12.69
CA MET A 69 19.82 13.36 13.16
C MET A 69 19.98 12.40 11.98
N GLY A 70 20.68 11.27 12.19
CA GLY A 70 20.88 10.27 11.15
C GLY A 70 21.38 8.95 11.71
N GLY A 71 21.63 7.99 10.81
CA GLY A 71 22.16 6.69 11.15
C GLY A 71 21.23 5.89 12.06
N GLY A 72 21.81 5.03 12.89
CA GLY A 72 21.06 4.09 13.74
C GLY A 72 20.12 4.74 14.75
N GLU A 73 20.33 6.00 15.14
CA GLU A 73 19.39 6.74 16.00
C GLU A 73 18.10 7.06 15.26
N LEU A 74 18.20 7.64 14.07
CA LEU A 74 17.04 7.93 13.22
C LEU A 74 16.33 6.65 12.78
N ALA A 75 17.07 5.61 12.36
CA ALA A 75 16.49 4.32 11.99
C ALA A 75 15.60 3.75 13.09
N LYS A 76 16.03 3.79 14.36
CA LYS A 76 15.20 3.32 15.49
C LYS A 76 13.89 4.09 15.61
N ILE A 77 13.94 5.42 15.45
CA ILE A 77 12.75 6.28 15.47
C ILE A 77 11.81 5.90 14.33
N ARG A 78 12.32 5.84 13.10
CA ARG A 78 11.55 5.53 11.90
C ARG A 78 10.88 4.14 11.96
N ILE A 79 11.60 3.13 12.46
CA ILE A 79 11.06 1.79 12.68
C ILE A 79 9.94 1.81 13.73
N ALA A 80 10.10 2.57 14.82
CA ALA A 80 9.06 2.68 15.85
C ALA A 80 7.80 3.40 15.31
N GLU A 81 7.98 4.46 14.53
CA GLU A 81 6.90 5.20 13.87
C GLU A 81 6.15 4.31 12.86
N ALA A 82 6.87 3.56 12.01
CA ALA A 82 6.28 2.60 11.08
C ALA A 82 5.45 1.51 11.78
N LYS A 83 5.95 0.96 12.89
CA LYS A 83 5.20 -0.02 13.68
C LYS A 83 3.93 0.57 14.29
N GLU A 84 3.98 1.82 14.75
CA GLU A 84 2.79 2.51 15.26
C GLU A 84 1.80 2.82 14.14
N ALA A 85 2.29 3.27 12.97
CA ALA A 85 1.47 3.47 11.78
C ALA A 85 0.76 2.16 11.37
N GLY A 86 1.49 1.05 11.29
CA GLY A 86 0.93 -0.26 10.98
C GLY A 86 -0.22 -0.67 11.92
N LYS A 87 -0.10 -0.43 13.22
CA LYS A 87 -1.18 -0.66 14.19
C LYS A 87 -2.41 0.19 13.89
N ARG A 88 -2.22 1.48 13.54
CA ARG A 88 -3.32 2.39 13.24
C ARG A 88 -4.00 2.07 11.91
N PHE A 89 -3.26 1.61 10.91
CA PHE A 89 -3.79 1.09 9.64
C PHE A 89 -4.47 -0.27 9.78
N GLY A 90 -4.12 -1.05 10.81
CA GLY A 90 -4.55 -2.44 10.95
C GLY A 90 -3.79 -3.40 10.04
N VAL A 91 -2.50 -3.11 9.75
CA VAL A 91 -1.63 -3.87 8.86
C VAL A 91 -0.34 -4.32 9.58
N GLU A 92 0.33 -5.34 9.05
CA GLU A 92 1.71 -5.64 9.43
C GLU A 92 2.65 -4.63 8.76
N TYR A 93 3.66 -4.13 9.49
CA TYR A 93 4.68 -3.25 8.93
C TYR A 93 6.08 -3.80 9.21
N THR A 94 6.83 -4.07 8.16
CA THR A 94 8.23 -4.50 8.19
C THR A 94 9.11 -3.42 7.58
N VAL A 95 10.21 -3.09 8.25
CA VAL A 95 11.26 -2.20 7.74
C VAL A 95 12.53 -3.03 7.57
N LEU A 96 13.06 -3.10 6.34
CA LEU A 96 14.31 -3.78 6.03
C LEU A 96 15.50 -2.87 6.35
N ASP A 97 16.67 -3.47 6.56
CA ASP A 97 17.86 -2.79 7.04
C ASP A 97 18.82 -2.43 5.89
N ASN A 98 18.32 -1.74 4.85
CA ASN A 98 19.19 -1.06 3.89
C ASN A 98 19.24 0.41 4.27
N HIS A 99 20.38 1.08 4.07
CA HIS A 99 20.53 2.50 4.32
C HIS A 99 19.68 3.34 3.35
N ASP A 100 19.09 4.41 3.85
CA ASP A 100 18.35 5.39 3.07
C ASP A 100 19.31 6.16 2.14
N GLY A 101 18.92 6.29 0.87
CA GLY A 101 19.74 6.87 -0.19
C GLY A 101 20.74 5.89 -0.83
N GLU A 102 20.87 4.67 -0.31
CA GLU A 102 21.87 3.69 -0.75
C GLU A 102 21.26 2.39 -1.30
N LEU A 103 19.96 2.33 -1.49
CA LEU A 103 19.32 1.15 -2.05
C LEU A 103 19.79 0.90 -3.49
N MET A 104 20.32 -0.30 -3.72
CA MET A 104 20.78 -0.75 -5.05
C MET A 104 20.03 -2.02 -5.48
N PRO A 105 19.75 -2.22 -6.78
CA PRO A 105 19.07 -3.40 -7.30
C PRO A 105 20.05 -4.59 -7.40
N THR A 106 20.63 -4.96 -6.26
CA THR A 106 21.56 -6.09 -6.15
C THR A 106 20.79 -7.42 -6.07
N LEU A 107 21.49 -8.54 -6.32
CA LEU A 107 20.94 -9.88 -6.11
C LEU A 107 20.46 -10.07 -4.66
N GLU A 108 21.23 -9.59 -3.69
CA GLU A 108 20.88 -9.68 -2.28
C GLU A 108 19.53 -9.02 -1.98
N ASN A 109 19.34 -7.78 -2.42
CA ASN A 109 18.11 -7.02 -2.21
C ASN A 109 16.91 -7.65 -2.96
N ARG A 110 17.14 -8.13 -4.20
CA ARG A 110 16.11 -8.88 -4.92
C ARG A 110 15.67 -10.14 -4.17
N LEU A 111 16.60 -10.89 -3.61
CA LEU A 111 16.28 -12.07 -2.81
C LEU A 111 15.53 -11.71 -1.52
N LYS A 112 15.82 -10.55 -0.88
CA LYS A 112 15.01 -10.06 0.25
C LYS A 112 13.55 -9.84 -0.18
N VAL A 113 13.32 -9.15 -1.30
CA VAL A 113 11.97 -8.90 -1.84
C VAL A 113 11.24 -10.22 -2.15
N ILE A 114 11.87 -11.15 -2.85
CA ILE A 114 11.30 -12.48 -3.17
C ILE A 114 10.88 -13.22 -1.89
N ARG A 115 11.73 -13.21 -0.85
CA ARG A 115 11.43 -13.84 0.43
C ARG A 115 10.22 -13.24 1.12
N GLU A 116 10.12 -11.90 1.13
CA GLU A 116 8.96 -11.22 1.74
C GLU A 116 7.65 -11.56 1.02
N ILE A 117 7.64 -11.54 -0.33
CA ILE A 117 6.47 -11.92 -1.13
C ILE A 117 6.06 -13.38 -0.86
N ARG A 118 7.03 -14.31 -0.83
CA ARG A 118 6.77 -15.74 -0.59
C ARG A 118 6.31 -16.02 0.83
N LYS A 119 6.96 -15.46 1.86
CA LYS A 119 6.56 -15.64 3.27
C LYS A 119 5.14 -15.13 3.52
N TRP A 120 4.75 -14.05 2.83
CA TRP A 120 3.41 -13.49 2.92
C TRP A 120 2.38 -14.30 2.14
N ASN A 121 2.81 -15.22 1.28
CA ASN A 121 1.96 -15.93 0.32
C ASN A 121 1.06 -14.95 -0.44
N ALA A 122 1.67 -13.93 -1.03
CA ALA A 122 0.97 -12.80 -1.60
C ALA A 122 0.08 -13.18 -2.80
N ASP A 123 -1.14 -12.65 -2.85
CA ASP A 123 -2.03 -12.65 -4.01
C ASP A 123 -1.87 -11.37 -4.84
N VAL A 124 -1.56 -10.25 -4.16
CA VAL A 124 -1.33 -8.95 -4.76
C VAL A 124 -0.05 -8.34 -4.21
N VAL A 125 0.78 -7.80 -5.09
CA VAL A 125 2.01 -7.08 -4.79
C VAL A 125 1.89 -5.67 -5.35
N ILE A 126 2.05 -4.64 -4.52
CA ILE A 126 2.00 -3.23 -4.93
C ILE A 126 3.36 -2.60 -4.70
N ALA A 127 3.85 -1.77 -5.62
CA ALA A 127 5.12 -1.08 -5.53
C ALA A 127 5.12 0.22 -6.35
N PRO A 128 6.08 1.16 -6.15
CA PRO A 128 6.26 2.28 -7.05
C PRO A 128 6.69 1.83 -8.44
N ARG A 129 6.47 2.67 -9.45
CA ARG A 129 7.03 2.45 -10.79
C ARG A 129 8.56 2.65 -10.75
N PRO A 130 9.32 2.01 -11.67
CA PRO A 130 10.77 2.26 -11.81
C PRO A 130 11.12 3.64 -12.38
N ASN A 131 10.20 4.56 -12.38
CA ASN A 131 10.32 5.92 -12.89
C ASN A 131 9.89 6.92 -11.84
N ASP A 132 10.85 7.41 -11.06
CA ASP A 132 10.66 8.30 -9.93
C ASP A 132 11.85 9.25 -9.77
N TYR A 133 11.67 10.37 -9.03
CA TYR A 133 12.76 11.30 -8.73
C TYR A 133 13.80 10.70 -7.78
N HIS A 134 13.37 9.87 -6.81
CA HIS A 134 14.25 9.30 -5.80
C HIS A 134 14.89 7.99 -6.27
N PRO A 135 16.21 7.80 -6.13
CA PRO A 135 16.85 6.55 -6.55
C PRO A 135 16.26 5.32 -5.84
N ASP A 136 16.03 5.39 -4.54
CA ASP A 136 15.47 4.27 -3.76
C ASP A 136 14.06 3.88 -4.21
N HIS A 137 13.21 4.85 -4.59
CA HIS A 137 11.89 4.56 -5.16
C HIS A 137 12.04 3.82 -6.49
N ARG A 138 12.91 4.30 -7.40
CA ARG A 138 13.16 3.61 -8.67
C ARG A 138 13.66 2.20 -8.45
N TYR A 139 14.63 2.01 -7.55
CA TYR A 139 15.19 0.69 -7.30
C TYR A 139 14.24 -0.23 -6.54
N THR A 140 13.36 0.29 -5.70
CA THR A 140 12.23 -0.48 -5.15
C THR A 140 11.35 -1.02 -6.28
N GLY A 141 10.95 -0.18 -7.22
CA GLY A 141 10.18 -0.59 -8.40
C GLY A 141 10.91 -1.66 -9.23
N VAL A 142 12.20 -1.46 -9.53
CA VAL A 142 13.04 -2.43 -10.26
C VAL A 142 13.13 -3.76 -9.52
N LEU A 143 13.42 -3.74 -8.21
CA LEU A 143 13.56 -4.96 -7.41
C LEU A 143 12.27 -5.78 -7.35
N VAL A 144 11.12 -5.10 -7.25
CA VAL A 144 9.82 -5.77 -7.25
C VAL A 144 9.47 -6.30 -8.64
N GLN A 145 9.74 -5.55 -9.71
CA GLN A 145 9.61 -6.06 -11.09
C GLN A 145 10.46 -7.30 -11.34
N ASP A 146 11.74 -7.26 -10.92
CA ASP A 146 12.65 -8.40 -11.03
C ASP A 146 12.15 -9.63 -10.26
N ALA A 147 11.42 -9.43 -9.17
CA ALA A 147 10.85 -10.51 -8.38
C ALA A 147 9.64 -11.16 -9.04
N ALA A 148 8.91 -10.47 -9.92
CA ALA A 148 7.61 -10.89 -10.43
C ALA A 148 7.59 -12.28 -11.07
N TYR A 149 8.62 -12.65 -11.85
CA TYR A 149 8.75 -14.01 -12.35
C TYR A 149 9.39 -14.95 -11.32
N MET A 150 10.34 -14.46 -10.53
CA MET A 150 11.19 -15.27 -9.66
C MET A 150 10.45 -15.85 -8.44
N VAL A 151 9.35 -15.26 -8.02
CA VAL A 151 8.60 -15.75 -6.84
C VAL A 151 8.01 -17.14 -7.01
N ILE A 152 7.82 -17.61 -8.25
CA ILE A 152 7.33 -18.96 -8.57
C ILE A 152 8.45 -19.95 -8.92
N VAL A 153 9.72 -19.50 -9.03
CA VAL A 153 10.85 -20.35 -9.45
C VAL A 153 11.45 -21.09 -8.26
N PRO A 154 11.35 -22.44 -8.17
CA PRO A 154 11.73 -23.18 -6.97
C PRO A 154 13.19 -23.02 -6.56
N ASN A 155 14.12 -22.94 -7.52
CA ASN A 155 15.56 -22.88 -7.25
C ASN A 155 16.09 -21.46 -6.95
N VAL A 156 15.20 -20.45 -6.91
CA VAL A 156 15.51 -19.10 -6.45
C VAL A 156 15.06 -18.99 -5.00
N ALA A 157 15.93 -18.54 -4.08
CA ALA A 157 15.67 -18.48 -2.64
C ALA A 157 15.02 -19.79 -2.10
N PRO A 158 15.67 -20.98 -2.30
CA PRO A 158 15.03 -22.27 -2.07
C PRO A 158 14.69 -22.57 -0.61
N GLU A 159 15.21 -21.76 0.32
CA GLU A 159 14.89 -21.83 1.76
C GLU A 159 13.48 -21.32 2.10
N VAL A 160 12.81 -20.64 1.16
CA VAL A 160 11.41 -20.22 1.28
C VAL A 160 10.62 -20.83 0.12
N PRO A 161 9.57 -21.62 0.38
CA PRO A 161 8.81 -22.29 -0.68
C PRO A 161 8.32 -21.31 -1.76
N PRO A 162 8.39 -21.68 -3.05
CA PRO A 162 7.88 -20.86 -4.13
C PRO A 162 6.36 -20.73 -4.05
N LEU A 163 5.83 -19.61 -4.56
CA LEU A 163 4.39 -19.47 -4.70
C LEU A 163 3.84 -20.46 -5.74
N GLN A 164 2.66 -20.98 -5.48
CA GLN A 164 1.96 -21.91 -6.40
C GLN A 164 1.32 -21.17 -7.58
N LYS A 165 1.00 -19.88 -7.40
CA LYS A 165 0.42 -19.00 -8.40
C LYS A 165 1.21 -17.69 -8.40
N ASN A 166 1.41 -17.10 -9.57
CA ASN A 166 2.02 -15.79 -9.64
C ASN A 166 1.02 -14.73 -9.16
N PRO A 167 1.39 -13.82 -8.25
CA PRO A 167 0.55 -12.70 -7.83
C PRO A 167 0.20 -11.74 -8.97
N VAL A 168 -0.82 -10.92 -8.74
CA VAL A 168 -1.03 -9.69 -9.51
C VAL A 168 -0.05 -8.64 -8.99
N PHE A 169 0.76 -8.07 -9.89
CA PHE A 169 1.66 -6.95 -9.56
C PHE A 169 1.04 -5.65 -10.02
N LEU A 170 1.07 -4.66 -9.14
CA LEU A 170 0.49 -3.34 -9.37
C LEU A 170 1.52 -2.25 -9.06
N TYR A 171 1.42 -1.14 -9.79
CA TYR A 171 2.12 0.10 -9.44
C TYR A 171 1.18 1.03 -8.69
N SER A 172 1.69 1.68 -7.64
CA SER A 172 1.01 2.80 -6.99
C SER A 172 1.05 4.05 -7.86
N GLU A 173 0.08 4.94 -7.66
CA GLU A 173 -0.04 6.20 -8.40
C GLU A 173 1.17 7.11 -8.16
N ASP A 174 1.63 7.73 -9.24
CA ASP A 174 2.61 8.81 -9.22
C ASP A 174 2.25 9.95 -10.19
N GLY A 175 2.98 11.06 -10.12
CA GLY A 175 2.78 12.23 -10.97
C GLY A 175 3.72 12.34 -12.17
N PHE A 176 4.58 11.35 -12.40
CA PHE A 176 5.61 11.43 -13.45
C PHE A 176 5.02 11.17 -14.83
N GLN A 177 5.45 12.02 -15.80
CA GLN A 177 4.93 11.98 -17.17
C GLN A 177 5.89 11.30 -18.15
N LYS A 178 7.16 11.15 -17.81
CA LYS A 178 8.19 10.59 -18.69
C LYS A 178 8.84 9.37 -18.03
N PRO A 179 9.09 8.29 -18.80
CA PRO A 179 8.87 8.12 -20.24
C PRO A 179 7.39 7.98 -20.62
N SER A 180 6.50 7.59 -19.71
CA SER A 180 5.06 7.47 -19.89
C SER A 180 4.30 7.95 -18.65
N PRO A 181 3.15 8.62 -18.79
CA PRO A 181 2.30 8.96 -17.68
C PRO A 181 1.74 7.70 -17.01
N PHE A 182 1.38 7.81 -15.73
CA PHE A 182 0.64 6.79 -15.00
C PHE A 182 -0.74 6.56 -15.62
N LYS A 183 -1.14 5.29 -15.80
CA LYS A 183 -2.42 4.90 -16.39
C LYS A 183 -3.20 4.02 -15.40
N PRO A 184 -4.14 4.60 -14.62
CA PRO A 184 -4.87 3.83 -13.63
C PRO A 184 -5.77 2.76 -14.26
N ASP A 185 -5.72 1.55 -13.72
CA ASP A 185 -6.60 0.43 -14.05
C ASP A 185 -7.60 0.15 -12.92
N ILE A 186 -7.14 0.33 -11.67
CA ILE A 186 -7.89 0.02 -10.45
C ILE A 186 -7.93 1.28 -9.58
N PRO A 187 -9.06 2.00 -9.52
CA PRO A 187 -9.26 3.15 -8.65
C PRO A 187 -9.96 2.71 -7.37
N VAL A 188 -9.46 3.08 -6.21
CA VAL A 188 -10.11 2.83 -4.92
C VAL A 188 -10.54 4.15 -4.31
N ILE A 189 -11.87 4.38 -4.18
CA ILE A 189 -12.41 5.55 -3.48
C ILE A 189 -12.21 5.34 -1.98
N ILE A 190 -11.48 6.27 -1.35
CA ILE A 190 -11.08 6.18 0.06
C ILE A 190 -11.74 7.24 0.96
N ASP A 191 -12.74 7.96 0.47
CA ASP A 191 -13.41 9.04 1.22
C ASP A 191 -13.85 8.61 2.63
N ALA A 192 -14.41 7.40 2.75
CA ALA A 192 -14.88 6.85 4.03
C ALA A 192 -13.77 6.56 5.04
N VAL A 193 -12.52 6.53 4.61
CA VAL A 193 -11.34 6.20 5.41
C VAL A 193 -10.23 7.24 5.30
N PHE A 194 -10.50 8.39 4.70
CA PHE A 194 -9.50 9.45 4.55
C PHE A 194 -8.99 9.95 5.91
N ASP A 195 -9.87 10.33 6.82
CA ASP A 195 -9.47 10.76 8.17
C ASP A 195 -8.72 9.66 8.95
N PRO A 196 -9.18 8.39 8.99
CA PRO A 196 -8.39 7.28 9.51
C PRO A 196 -6.99 7.14 8.89
N LYS A 197 -6.86 7.31 7.56
CA LYS A 197 -5.56 7.31 6.87
C LYS A 197 -4.66 8.42 7.40
N ILE A 198 -5.16 9.66 7.48
CA ILE A 198 -4.40 10.81 7.99
C ILE A 198 -3.95 10.58 9.45
N TYR A 199 -4.86 10.03 10.29
CA TYR A 199 -4.51 9.68 11.66
C TYR A 199 -3.40 8.62 11.73
N ALA A 200 -3.45 7.60 10.88
CA ALA A 200 -2.43 6.56 10.87
C ALA A 200 -1.08 7.11 10.37
N MET A 201 -1.06 7.87 9.29
CA MET A 201 0.12 8.54 8.76
C MET A 201 0.79 9.46 9.78
N SER A 202 0.02 10.14 10.64
CA SER A 202 0.57 11.05 11.67
C SER A 202 1.47 10.37 12.71
N ALA A 203 1.59 9.04 12.67
CA ALA A 203 2.57 8.30 13.47
C ALA A 203 4.02 8.59 13.06
N HIS A 204 4.26 8.88 11.77
CA HIS A 204 5.57 9.22 11.22
C HIS A 204 5.92 10.70 11.52
N LYS A 205 6.13 11.00 12.79
CA LYS A 205 6.35 12.38 13.26
C LYS A 205 7.61 12.99 12.70
N SER A 206 8.71 12.22 12.69
CA SER A 206 10.00 12.66 12.16
C SER A 206 9.93 13.02 10.68
N GLN A 207 8.98 12.47 9.92
CA GLN A 207 8.79 12.77 8.51
C GLN A 207 7.79 13.91 8.29
N PHE A 208 6.53 13.72 8.70
CA PHE A 208 5.45 14.65 8.31
C PHE A 208 5.48 15.98 9.08
N PHE A 209 6.13 16.02 10.25
CA PHE A 209 6.17 17.24 11.09
C PHE A 209 7.57 17.79 11.29
N GLU A 210 8.61 17.12 10.75
CA GLU A 210 10.00 17.55 10.89
C GLU A 210 10.70 17.61 9.52
N TRP A 211 11.01 16.46 8.88
CA TRP A 211 11.79 16.39 7.67
C TRP A 211 11.12 17.03 6.45
N LEU A 212 9.90 16.62 6.09
CA LEU A 212 9.21 17.15 4.92
C LEU A 212 8.91 18.65 5.03
N PRO A 213 8.46 19.20 6.17
CA PRO A 213 8.35 20.64 6.34
C PRO A 213 9.68 21.38 6.26
N TRP A 214 10.77 20.77 6.77
CA TRP A 214 12.11 21.36 6.65
C TRP A 214 12.57 21.42 5.19
N THR A 215 12.43 20.35 4.43
CA THR A 215 12.79 20.35 2.99
C THR A 215 11.99 21.38 2.18
N ALA A 216 10.74 21.63 2.58
CA ALA A 216 9.87 22.63 1.97
C ALA A 216 10.11 24.06 2.49
N GLY A 217 11.02 24.29 3.45
CA GLY A 217 11.26 25.60 4.07
C GLY A 217 10.08 26.10 4.91
N ASN A 218 9.31 25.22 5.52
CA ASN A 218 8.08 25.52 6.25
C ASN A 218 8.05 24.93 7.68
N LEU A 219 9.19 24.52 8.22
CA LEU A 219 9.26 23.87 9.54
C LEU A 219 8.63 24.70 10.65
N GLU A 220 8.84 26.02 10.63
CA GLU A 220 8.29 26.96 11.61
C GLU A 220 6.75 27.10 11.55
N LYS A 221 6.13 26.65 10.45
CA LYS A 221 4.67 26.67 10.26
C LYS A 221 3.98 25.43 10.77
N VAL A 222 4.74 24.42 11.19
CA VAL A 222 4.16 23.17 11.71
C VAL A 222 3.45 23.45 13.04
N PRO A 223 2.16 23.09 13.16
CA PRO A 223 1.40 23.27 14.39
C PRO A 223 2.03 22.47 15.55
N LYS A 224 1.93 23.03 16.76
CA LYS A 224 2.47 22.39 17.96
C LYS A 224 1.53 21.36 18.57
N ASP A 225 0.23 21.52 18.36
CA ASP A 225 -0.81 20.62 18.85
C ASP A 225 -1.18 19.54 17.81
N ASP A 226 -1.68 18.41 18.30
CA ASP A 226 -2.00 17.25 17.46
C ASP A 226 -3.14 17.53 16.47
N LYS A 227 -4.13 18.35 16.84
CA LYS A 227 -5.24 18.70 15.96
C LYS A 227 -4.76 19.51 14.76
N GLY A 228 -3.96 20.55 15.00
CA GLY A 228 -3.38 21.34 13.92
C GLY A 228 -2.46 20.51 13.02
N ARG A 229 -1.71 19.57 13.57
CA ARG A 229 -0.87 18.65 12.78
C ARG A 229 -1.70 17.75 11.87
N LEU A 230 -2.80 17.19 12.37
CA LEU A 230 -3.71 16.38 11.56
C LEU A 230 -4.37 17.20 10.45
N GLU A 231 -4.82 18.42 10.76
CA GLU A 231 -5.38 19.35 9.75
C GLU A 231 -4.35 19.72 8.67
N MET A 232 -3.11 20.01 9.07
CA MET A 232 -2.01 20.27 8.12
C MET A 232 -1.76 19.07 7.21
N LEU A 233 -1.67 17.88 7.76
CA LEU A 233 -1.44 16.64 7.01
C LEU A 233 -2.62 16.32 6.08
N ALA A 234 -3.85 16.48 6.56
CA ALA A 234 -5.06 16.31 5.76
C ALA A 234 -5.08 17.29 4.56
N ASN A 235 -4.78 18.56 4.78
CA ASN A 235 -4.71 19.56 3.71
C ASN A 235 -3.62 19.24 2.68
N TRP A 236 -2.47 18.74 3.12
CA TRP A 236 -1.40 18.34 2.20
C TRP A 236 -1.81 17.16 1.33
N ARG A 237 -2.58 16.20 1.88
CA ARG A 237 -3.02 14.99 1.16
C ARG A 237 -4.37 15.13 0.45
N SER A 238 -5.12 16.21 0.72
CA SER A 238 -6.43 16.47 0.11
C SER A 238 -6.28 17.08 -1.29
N GLN A 239 -5.77 16.29 -2.24
CA GLN A 239 -5.73 16.67 -3.65
C GLN A 239 -6.91 16.03 -4.38
N ALA A 240 -7.59 16.84 -5.20
CA ALA A 240 -8.68 16.33 -6.03
C ALA A 240 -8.13 15.28 -7.02
N PRO A 241 -8.86 14.16 -7.24
CA PRO A 241 -8.47 13.17 -8.22
C PRO A 241 -8.33 13.79 -9.61
N ASN A 242 -7.30 13.38 -10.36
CA ASN A 242 -7.10 13.84 -11.72
C ASN A 242 -8.13 13.21 -12.68
N GLU A 243 -8.22 13.74 -13.92
CA GLU A 243 -9.19 13.29 -14.92
C GLU A 243 -9.04 11.80 -15.25
N ALA A 244 -7.81 11.28 -15.33
CA ALA A 244 -7.55 9.87 -15.64
C ALA A 244 -8.09 8.94 -14.54
N LEU A 245 -7.90 9.30 -13.27
CA LEU A 245 -8.46 8.58 -12.12
C LEU A 245 -9.99 8.62 -12.11
N LEU A 246 -10.59 9.79 -12.33
CA LEU A 246 -12.05 9.91 -12.36
C LEU A 246 -12.66 9.08 -13.48
N LYS A 247 -12.07 9.14 -14.69
CA LYS A 247 -12.51 8.31 -15.83
C LYS A 247 -12.33 6.81 -15.55
N CYS A 248 -11.25 6.41 -14.90
CA CYS A 248 -11.07 5.03 -14.47
C CYS A 248 -12.13 4.63 -13.44
N ALA A 249 -12.42 5.51 -12.48
CA ALA A 249 -13.43 5.27 -11.45
C ALA A 249 -14.84 5.12 -12.03
N GLU A 250 -15.19 5.82 -13.11
CA GLU A 250 -16.48 5.65 -13.80
C GLU A 250 -16.72 4.21 -14.28
N LYS A 251 -15.67 3.52 -14.73
CA LYS A 251 -15.74 2.10 -15.13
C LYS A 251 -16.24 1.21 -13.98
N TRP A 252 -15.80 1.48 -12.76
CA TRP A 252 -16.02 0.63 -11.59
C TRP A 252 -17.18 1.08 -10.69
N TYR A 253 -17.41 2.39 -10.58
CA TYR A 253 -18.38 2.98 -9.65
C TYR A 253 -19.56 3.68 -10.37
N GLY A 254 -19.53 3.78 -11.71
CA GLY A 254 -20.54 4.50 -12.47
C GLY A 254 -20.62 5.97 -12.03
N ASN A 255 -21.83 6.50 -11.92
CA ASN A 255 -22.07 7.91 -11.54
C ASN A 255 -21.55 8.28 -10.14
N LYS A 256 -21.26 7.30 -9.27
CA LYS A 256 -20.70 7.58 -7.95
C LYS A 256 -19.28 8.15 -8.02
N ALA A 257 -18.55 7.84 -9.10
CA ALA A 257 -17.19 8.34 -9.30
C ALA A 257 -17.09 9.87 -9.27
N SER A 258 -18.12 10.59 -9.78
CA SER A 258 -18.14 12.06 -9.84
C SER A 258 -18.22 12.74 -8.47
N TYR A 259 -18.55 12.01 -7.41
CA TYR A 259 -18.61 12.51 -6.04
C TYR A 259 -17.36 12.17 -5.22
N ALA A 260 -16.44 11.39 -5.76
CA ALA A 260 -15.22 10.99 -5.08
C ALA A 260 -14.30 12.20 -4.87
N LYS A 261 -13.83 12.38 -3.63
CA LYS A 261 -12.88 13.42 -3.26
C LYS A 261 -11.46 12.89 -3.17
N HIS A 262 -11.31 11.62 -2.79
CA HIS A 262 -10.03 10.98 -2.60
C HIS A 262 -10.06 9.59 -3.24
N ILE A 263 -9.14 9.35 -4.15
CA ILE A 263 -8.98 8.06 -4.86
C ILE A 263 -7.50 7.67 -4.76
N GLU A 264 -7.24 6.42 -4.47
CA GLU A 264 -5.94 5.78 -4.67
C GLU A 264 -5.98 4.97 -5.95
N GLY A 265 -5.03 5.22 -6.86
CA GLY A 265 -4.97 4.59 -8.18
C GLY A 265 -3.89 3.52 -8.25
N PHE A 266 -4.19 2.43 -8.98
CA PHE A 266 -3.21 1.39 -9.25
C PHE A 266 -3.18 1.07 -10.75
N GLU A 267 -1.97 0.92 -11.31
CA GLU A 267 -1.73 0.49 -12.68
C GLU A 267 -1.29 -0.99 -12.67
N ILE A 268 -1.84 -1.82 -13.55
CA ILE A 268 -1.46 -3.23 -13.62
C ILE A 268 -0.08 -3.34 -14.29
N CYS A 269 0.87 -3.97 -13.58
CA CYS A 269 2.17 -4.31 -14.15
C CYS A 269 2.03 -5.41 -15.20
N GLU A 270 2.74 -5.31 -16.31
CA GLU A 270 2.73 -6.32 -17.39
C GLU A 270 3.38 -7.65 -16.97
N TYR A 271 4.06 -7.68 -15.80
CA TYR A 271 4.68 -8.88 -15.23
C TYR A 271 3.78 -9.51 -14.17
N GLY A 272 3.94 -10.81 -13.96
CA GLY A 272 3.08 -11.55 -13.05
C GLY A 272 1.73 -11.95 -13.69
N LYS A 273 0.74 -12.22 -12.84
CA LYS A 273 -0.60 -12.59 -13.31
C LYS A 273 -1.32 -11.38 -13.88
N GLN A 274 -1.91 -11.55 -15.07
CA GLN A 274 -2.79 -10.57 -15.70
C GLN A 274 -4.24 -10.86 -15.27
N PRO A 275 -4.87 -10.03 -14.42
CA PRO A 275 -6.19 -10.30 -13.91
C PRO A 275 -7.29 -9.90 -14.88
N THR A 276 -8.39 -10.64 -14.88
CA THR A 276 -9.65 -10.22 -15.49
C THR A 276 -10.37 -9.20 -14.58
N ASP A 277 -11.33 -8.44 -15.13
CA ASP A 277 -12.18 -7.53 -14.34
C ASP A 277 -12.87 -8.26 -13.16
N GLN A 278 -13.29 -9.52 -13.36
CA GLN A 278 -13.90 -10.31 -12.29
C GLN A 278 -12.90 -10.65 -11.17
N GLU A 279 -11.66 -10.99 -11.52
CA GLU A 279 -10.61 -11.25 -10.53
C GLU A 279 -10.22 -9.96 -9.80
N ILE A 280 -10.19 -8.81 -10.49
CA ILE A 280 -9.97 -7.51 -9.84
C ILE A 280 -11.06 -7.24 -8.79
N MET A 281 -12.33 -7.50 -9.09
CA MET A 281 -13.43 -7.33 -8.11
C MET A 281 -13.33 -8.31 -6.92
N MET A 282 -12.74 -9.50 -7.11
CA MET A 282 -12.47 -10.42 -6.00
C MET A 282 -11.31 -9.95 -5.13
N LEU A 283 -10.25 -9.38 -5.74
CA LEU A 283 -9.08 -8.87 -5.03
C LEU A 283 -9.36 -7.52 -4.35
N PHE A 284 -10.25 -6.70 -4.92
CA PHE A 284 -10.66 -5.39 -4.43
C PHE A 284 -12.18 -5.33 -4.27
N PRO A 285 -12.75 -6.01 -3.25
CA PRO A 285 -14.22 -6.13 -3.12
C PRO A 285 -14.94 -4.81 -2.85
N MET A 286 -14.23 -3.73 -2.55
CA MET A 286 -14.79 -2.38 -2.43
C MET A 286 -15.16 -1.74 -3.78
N LEU A 287 -14.72 -2.30 -4.92
CA LEU A 287 -15.13 -1.84 -6.26
C LEU A 287 -16.59 -2.26 -6.50
N ILE A 288 -17.46 -1.30 -6.69
CA ILE A 288 -18.89 -1.52 -6.86
C ILE A 288 -19.24 -1.25 -8.33
N ARG A 289 -19.67 -2.27 -9.03
CA ARG A 289 -20.40 -2.10 -10.31
C ARG A 289 -21.87 -1.86 -10.09
#